data_92436892d8c01a20cb6d8ab79f898701
#
_entry.id   92436892d8c01a20cb6d8ab79f898701
#
_cell.length_a   1.000
_cell.length_b   1.000
_cell.length_c   1.000
_cell.angle_alpha   90.00
_cell.angle_beta   90.00
_cell.angle_gamma   90.00
#
_symmetry.space_group_name_H-M   'P 1'
#
loop_
_entity.id
_entity.type
_entity.pdbx_description
1 polymer ?
#
loop_
_entity_poly.entity_id
_entity_poly.type
_entity_poly.pdbx_seq_one_letter_code
_entity_poly.pdbx_strand_id
1 'polypeptide(L)'
;NCVAAFKSGKIVGLHCVIPMNQFDDNLPLNQIFLSLWRAIEGVGVSIGFRMYNYVLKEYKPDFIGSVGITRKVFDSGFHRRLGYKIGTMDHSVIISPFVNDFNIAYIPDLKPIRKNQGAATSYKSAFVRISKDELYDFKSKHLYLYQTPIKSDIYIYNRYFNHPIYKYHVYALISKDNNLIA
;
A
#
# COMPACT_ATOMS: atom_id res chain seq x y z
N ASN A 1 1.81 12.70 7.74
CA ASN A 1 2.23 14.01 7.19
C ASN A 1 1.20 14.49 6.16
N CYS A 2 0.63 15.69 6.37
CA CYS A 2 -0.41 16.25 5.51
C CYS A 2 -0.13 17.73 5.22
N VAL A 3 -0.40 18.13 3.98
CA VAL A 3 -0.41 19.52 3.51
C VAL A 3 -1.87 19.94 3.39
N ALA A 4 -2.23 21.06 4.02
CA ALA A 4 -3.55 21.63 3.95
C ALA A 4 -3.55 22.94 3.16
N ALA A 5 -4.48 23.11 2.26
CA ALA A 5 -4.73 24.35 1.56
C ALA A 5 -5.87 25.13 2.23
N PHE A 6 -5.66 26.41 2.43
CA PHE A 6 -6.63 27.32 3.02
C PHE A 6 -7.12 28.37 2.03
N LYS A 7 -8.39 28.73 2.11
CA LYS A 7 -9.00 29.88 1.43
C LYS A 7 -9.94 30.56 2.42
N SER A 8 -9.74 31.85 2.68
CA SER A 8 -10.54 32.64 3.62
C SER A 8 -10.66 31.96 5.00
N GLY A 9 -9.57 31.42 5.55
CA GLY A 9 -9.52 30.77 6.86
C GLY A 9 -10.11 29.34 6.91
N LYS A 10 -10.64 28.82 5.81
CA LYS A 10 -11.23 27.46 5.75
C LYS A 10 -10.32 26.51 4.99
N ILE A 11 -10.24 25.25 5.45
CA ILE A 11 -9.53 24.19 4.72
C ILE A 11 -10.32 23.87 3.44
N VAL A 12 -9.67 24.00 2.29
CA VAL A 12 -10.24 23.73 0.97
C VAL A 12 -9.55 22.58 0.24
N GLY A 13 -8.47 22.05 0.78
CA GLY A 13 -7.79 20.89 0.23
C GLY A 13 -6.89 20.24 1.26
N LEU A 14 -6.67 18.94 1.09
CA LEU A 14 -5.79 18.12 1.91
C LEU A 14 -5.03 17.15 1.02
N HIS A 15 -3.71 17.09 1.21
CA HIS A 15 -2.83 16.14 0.55
C HIS A 15 -1.94 15.49 1.59
N CYS A 16 -2.20 14.21 1.89
CA CYS A 16 -1.47 13.47 2.90
C CYS A 16 -0.51 12.48 2.23
N VAL A 17 0.68 12.38 2.80
CA VAL A 17 1.75 11.50 2.33
C VAL A 17 2.33 10.69 3.47
N ILE A 18 2.86 9.54 3.14
CA ILE A 18 3.60 8.67 4.04
C ILE A 18 5.05 8.65 3.54
N PRO A 19 5.97 9.44 4.13
CA PRO A 19 7.38 9.30 3.85
C PRO A 19 7.86 7.94 4.36
N MET A 20 8.37 7.10 3.47
CA MET A 20 8.76 5.74 3.86
C MET A 20 10.02 5.73 4.71
N ASN A 21 10.90 6.70 4.49
CA ASN A 21 12.13 6.88 5.24
C ASN A 21 11.91 7.22 6.74
N GLN A 22 10.68 7.62 7.14
CA GLN A 22 10.36 7.76 8.57
C GLN A 22 10.39 6.42 9.35
N PHE A 23 10.34 5.29 8.65
CA PHE A 23 10.42 3.95 9.25
C PHE A 23 11.81 3.34 9.16
N ASP A 24 12.64 3.82 8.24
CA ASP A 24 14.05 3.49 8.11
C ASP A 24 14.76 4.59 7.32
N ASP A 25 15.56 5.38 8.00
CA ASP A 25 16.31 6.52 7.43
C ASP A 25 17.50 6.09 6.54
N ASN A 26 17.89 4.81 6.61
CA ASN A 26 18.93 4.24 5.77
C ASN A 26 18.42 3.68 4.42
N LEU A 27 17.15 3.85 4.09
CA LEU A 27 16.66 3.45 2.77
C LEU A 27 17.41 4.23 1.68
N PRO A 28 17.88 3.54 0.61
CA PRO A 28 18.74 4.12 -0.41
C PRO A 28 18.03 5.16 -1.31
N LEU A 29 16.70 5.19 -1.28
CA LEU A 29 15.87 6.13 -2.02
C LEU A 29 14.97 6.90 -1.06
N ASN A 30 14.77 8.18 -1.33
CA ASN A 30 13.74 8.97 -0.67
C ASN A 30 12.38 8.64 -1.28
N GLN A 31 11.59 7.87 -0.58
CA GLN A 31 10.35 7.30 -1.08
C GLN A 31 9.15 7.88 -0.34
N ILE A 32 8.13 8.31 -1.08
CA ILE A 32 6.85 8.72 -0.48
C ILE A 32 5.69 7.91 -1.05
N PHE A 33 4.67 7.70 -0.22
CA PHE A 33 3.42 7.09 -0.62
C PHE A 33 2.29 8.11 -0.48
N LEU A 34 1.58 8.40 -1.57
CA LEU A 34 0.42 9.29 -1.55
C LEU A 34 -0.76 8.53 -0.96
N SER A 35 -1.31 9.02 0.16
CA SER A 35 -2.39 8.32 0.87
C SER A 35 -3.76 8.99 0.65
N LEU A 36 -3.82 10.30 0.70
CA LEU A 36 -5.04 11.07 0.48
C LEU A 36 -4.72 12.33 -0.31
N TRP A 37 -5.51 12.57 -1.36
CA TRP A 37 -5.43 13.80 -2.13
C TRP A 37 -6.82 14.25 -2.51
N ARG A 38 -7.31 15.28 -1.84
CA ARG A 38 -8.66 15.79 -2.04
C ARG A 38 -8.69 17.32 -1.97
N ALA A 39 -9.47 17.92 -2.84
CA ALA A 39 -9.85 19.33 -2.78
C ALA A 39 -11.39 19.46 -2.87
N ILE A 40 -11.94 20.51 -2.29
CA ILE A 40 -13.37 20.80 -2.36
C ILE A 40 -13.70 21.20 -3.81
N GLU A 41 -14.86 20.78 -4.30
CA GLU A 41 -15.36 21.18 -5.61
C GLU A 41 -15.54 22.70 -5.70
N GLY A 42 -15.28 23.28 -6.88
CA GLY A 42 -15.42 24.72 -7.11
C GLY A 42 -14.27 25.61 -6.63
N VAL A 43 -13.29 25.07 -5.88
CA VAL A 43 -12.13 25.87 -5.46
C VAL A 43 -11.03 25.98 -6.51
N GLY A 44 -11.18 25.28 -7.63
CA GLY A 44 -10.28 25.29 -8.79
C GLY A 44 -9.26 24.14 -8.77
N VAL A 45 -8.98 23.62 -9.95
CA VAL A 45 -8.02 22.52 -10.20
C VAL A 45 -6.60 22.88 -9.74
N SER A 46 -6.27 24.16 -9.75
CA SER A 46 -4.95 24.68 -9.37
C SER A 46 -4.56 24.37 -7.91
N ILE A 47 -5.51 24.27 -6.98
CA ILE A 47 -5.21 24.02 -5.57
C ILE A 47 -4.63 22.62 -5.37
N GLY A 48 -5.23 21.62 -5.98
CA GLY A 48 -4.70 20.26 -5.92
C GLY A 48 -3.28 20.17 -6.46
N PHE A 49 -3.04 20.79 -7.63
CA PHE A 49 -1.72 20.81 -8.24
C PHE A 49 -0.68 21.58 -7.42
N ARG A 50 -1.08 22.69 -6.80
CA ARG A 50 -0.18 23.45 -5.91
C ARG A 50 0.21 22.65 -4.66
N MET A 51 -0.73 21.94 -4.04
CA MET A 51 -0.42 21.03 -2.93
C MET A 51 0.54 19.91 -3.36
N TYR A 52 0.30 19.33 -4.53
CA TYR A 52 1.19 18.32 -5.09
C TYR A 52 2.61 18.84 -5.32
N ASN A 53 2.75 20.01 -5.98
CA ASN A 53 4.05 20.63 -6.19
C ASN A 53 4.75 21.01 -4.87
N TYR A 54 4.00 21.41 -3.85
CA TYR A 54 4.55 21.64 -2.53
C TYR A 54 5.13 20.36 -1.93
N VAL A 55 4.41 19.24 -2.03
CA VAL A 55 4.89 17.93 -1.58
C VAL A 55 6.18 17.54 -2.32
N LEU A 56 6.23 17.71 -3.64
CA LEU A 56 7.45 17.42 -4.41
C LEU A 56 8.64 18.27 -3.97
N LYS A 57 8.42 19.55 -3.72
CA LYS A 57 9.47 20.49 -3.29
C LYS A 57 9.96 20.16 -1.87
N GLU A 58 9.05 19.81 -0.98
CA GLU A 58 9.35 19.55 0.43
C GLU A 58 10.07 18.23 0.61
N TYR A 59 9.54 17.16 0.00
CA TYR A 59 10.06 15.81 0.20
C TYR A 59 11.14 15.42 -0.81
N LYS A 60 11.24 16.07 -1.98
CA LYS A 60 12.19 15.76 -3.07
C LYS A 60 12.32 14.23 -3.30
N PRO A 61 11.22 13.54 -3.56
CA PRO A 61 11.22 12.09 -3.60
C PRO A 61 11.89 11.54 -4.87
N ASP A 62 12.67 10.47 -4.71
CA ASP A 62 13.18 9.65 -5.81
C ASP A 62 12.11 8.70 -6.35
N PHE A 63 11.16 8.32 -5.49
CA PHE A 63 10.04 7.46 -5.83
C PHE A 63 8.74 7.93 -5.19
N ILE A 64 7.67 7.88 -5.98
CA ILE A 64 6.32 8.19 -5.54
C ILE A 64 5.40 7.01 -5.87
N GLY A 65 4.80 6.43 -4.84
CA GLY A 65 3.79 5.38 -4.96
C GLY A 65 2.41 5.84 -4.55
N SER A 66 1.38 5.21 -5.09
CA SER A 66 -0.01 5.41 -4.65
C SER A 66 -0.87 4.23 -5.04
N VAL A 67 -1.92 3.99 -4.26
CA VAL A 67 -3.00 3.04 -4.59
C VAL A 67 -4.36 3.71 -4.41
N GLY A 68 -5.41 3.13 -4.97
CA GLY A 68 -6.78 3.62 -4.76
C GLY A 68 -7.15 4.84 -5.62
N ILE A 69 -6.55 4.97 -6.80
CA ILE A 69 -6.95 6.00 -7.77
C ILE A 69 -8.37 5.68 -8.26
N THR A 70 -9.27 6.66 -8.18
CA THR A 70 -10.64 6.48 -8.66
C THR A 70 -10.69 6.29 -10.17
N ARG A 71 -11.70 5.55 -10.67
CA ARG A 71 -11.88 5.31 -12.10
C ARG A 71 -11.91 6.60 -12.92
N LYS A 72 -12.64 7.62 -12.44
CA LYS A 72 -12.69 8.95 -13.08
C LYS A 72 -11.30 9.58 -13.26
N VAL A 73 -10.46 9.50 -12.25
CA VAL A 73 -9.09 10.04 -12.31
C VAL A 73 -8.19 9.19 -13.18
N PHE A 74 -8.33 7.87 -13.14
CA PHE A 74 -7.62 6.94 -14.02
C PHE A 74 -7.93 7.23 -15.50
N ASP A 75 -9.19 7.34 -15.85
CA ASP A 75 -9.66 7.56 -17.23
C ASP A 75 -9.28 8.95 -17.75
N SER A 76 -9.17 9.94 -16.85
CA SER A 76 -8.73 11.31 -17.24
C SER A 76 -7.29 11.38 -17.76
N GLY A 77 -6.50 10.35 -17.53
CA GLY A 77 -5.07 10.32 -17.89
C GLY A 77 -4.20 11.33 -17.14
N PHE A 78 -4.70 11.94 -16.07
CA PHE A 78 -4.00 12.97 -15.32
C PHE A 78 -2.62 12.50 -14.83
N HIS A 79 -2.55 11.35 -14.17
CA HIS A 79 -1.29 10.81 -13.65
C HIS A 79 -0.31 10.43 -14.76
N ARG A 80 -0.81 9.91 -15.91
CA ARG A 80 0.06 9.61 -17.07
C ARG A 80 0.72 10.88 -17.61
N ARG A 81 -0.04 12.01 -17.66
CA ARG A 81 0.52 13.30 -18.08
C ARG A 81 1.57 13.85 -17.12
N LEU A 82 1.54 13.43 -15.85
CA LEU A 82 2.58 13.72 -14.87
C LEU A 82 3.75 12.73 -14.93
N GLY A 83 3.77 11.80 -15.89
CA GLY A 83 4.86 10.83 -16.06
C GLY A 83 4.72 9.55 -15.22
N TYR A 84 3.60 9.34 -14.51
CA TYR A 84 3.42 8.13 -13.71
C TYR A 84 3.11 6.91 -14.57
N LYS A 85 3.68 5.77 -14.18
CA LYS A 85 3.20 4.46 -14.61
C LYS A 85 1.96 4.12 -13.79
N ILE A 86 0.84 3.89 -14.46
CA ILE A 86 -0.41 3.52 -13.80
C ILE A 86 -0.98 2.24 -14.42
N GLY A 87 -1.60 1.43 -13.59
CA GLY A 87 -2.24 0.18 -14.00
C GLY A 87 -3.44 -0.14 -13.12
N THR A 88 -4.08 -1.24 -13.42
CA THR A 88 -5.13 -1.84 -12.59
C THR A 88 -4.52 -2.88 -11.68
N MET A 89 -5.07 -3.02 -10.48
CA MET A 89 -4.76 -4.13 -9.58
C MET A 89 -5.83 -5.21 -9.74
N ASP A 90 -5.41 -6.46 -9.73
CA ASP A 90 -6.35 -7.57 -9.65
C ASP A 90 -7.04 -7.54 -8.28
N HIS A 91 -8.36 -7.64 -8.32
CA HIS A 91 -9.17 -7.68 -7.11
C HIS A 91 -9.55 -9.13 -6.81
N SER A 92 -8.86 -9.73 -5.84
CA SER A 92 -9.14 -11.08 -5.38
C SER A 92 -9.85 -11.04 -4.04
N VAL A 93 -10.85 -11.90 -3.86
CA VAL A 93 -11.61 -12.02 -2.62
C VAL A 93 -11.52 -13.45 -2.11
N ILE A 94 -11.14 -13.61 -0.85
CA ILE A 94 -11.21 -14.88 -0.13
C ILE A 94 -12.49 -14.87 0.69
N ILE A 95 -13.38 -15.79 0.40
CA ILE A 95 -14.70 -15.87 1.03
C ILE A 95 -14.71 -17.01 2.05
N SER A 96 -15.25 -16.76 3.22
CA SER A 96 -15.49 -17.82 4.21
C SER A 96 -16.48 -18.84 3.66
N PRO A 97 -16.15 -20.15 3.68
CA PRO A 97 -17.07 -21.20 3.25
C PRO A 97 -18.28 -21.38 4.17
N PHE A 98 -18.23 -20.80 5.36
CA PHE A 98 -19.26 -20.95 6.40
C PHE A 98 -20.27 -19.81 6.44
N VAL A 99 -20.06 -18.74 5.67
CA VAL A 99 -20.93 -17.56 5.64
C VAL A 99 -21.58 -17.42 4.27
N ASN A 100 -22.89 -17.19 4.26
CA ASN A 100 -23.68 -17.06 3.04
C ASN A 100 -24.09 -15.62 2.75
N ASP A 101 -23.98 -14.74 3.73
CA ASP A 101 -24.37 -13.35 3.64
C ASP A 101 -23.22 -12.45 4.14
N PHE A 102 -22.98 -11.33 3.45
CA PHE A 102 -21.86 -10.44 3.70
C PHE A 102 -22.37 -9.01 3.86
N ASN A 103 -22.36 -8.50 5.08
CA ASN A 103 -22.84 -7.16 5.41
C ASN A 103 -21.94 -6.03 4.90
N ILE A 104 -20.68 -6.34 4.53
CA ILE A 104 -19.67 -5.31 4.20
C ILE A 104 -19.38 -5.28 2.70
N ALA A 105 -19.61 -6.38 1.98
CA ALA A 105 -19.28 -6.49 0.56
C ALA A 105 -20.42 -7.16 -0.22
N TYR A 106 -20.78 -6.57 -1.35
CA TYR A 106 -21.64 -7.24 -2.32
C TYR A 106 -20.78 -8.18 -3.17
N ILE A 107 -21.08 -9.48 -3.09
CA ILE A 107 -20.38 -10.52 -3.86
C ILE A 107 -21.40 -11.16 -4.80
N PRO A 108 -21.35 -10.81 -6.10
CA PRO A 108 -22.20 -11.47 -7.09
C PRO A 108 -21.73 -12.90 -7.32
N ASP A 109 -22.66 -13.79 -7.65
CA ASP A 109 -22.38 -15.17 -8.14
C ASP A 109 -21.55 -16.09 -7.21
N LEU A 110 -21.98 -16.21 -5.97
CA LEU A 110 -21.36 -17.14 -4.99
C LEU A 110 -21.40 -18.63 -5.37
N LYS A 111 -22.25 -19.02 -6.31
CA LYS A 111 -22.53 -20.44 -6.64
C LYS A 111 -21.34 -21.21 -7.24
N PRO A 112 -20.44 -20.64 -8.06
CA PRO A 112 -19.31 -21.38 -8.62
C PRO A 112 -18.18 -21.67 -7.63
N ILE A 113 -18.03 -20.83 -6.60
CA ILE A 113 -16.86 -20.81 -5.72
C ILE A 113 -16.83 -22.04 -4.78
N ARG A 114 -18.01 -22.59 -4.47
CA ARG A 114 -18.13 -23.72 -3.52
C ARG A 114 -17.77 -25.09 -4.10
N LYS A 115 -17.72 -25.23 -5.44
CA LYS A 115 -17.49 -26.53 -6.08
C LYS A 115 -16.02 -26.96 -6.14
N ASN A 116 -15.08 -26.06 -5.95
CA ASN A 116 -13.65 -26.33 -6.11
C ASN A 116 -12.88 -26.49 -4.78
N GLN A 117 -13.57 -26.77 -3.67
CA GLN A 117 -12.91 -26.98 -2.36
C GLN A 117 -12.23 -28.34 -2.19
N GLY A 118 -11.96 -29.06 -3.27
CA GLY A 118 -11.49 -30.42 -3.22
C GLY A 118 -10.14 -30.68 -3.88
N ALA A 119 -9.13 -29.95 -3.60
CA ALA A 119 -7.74 -30.43 -3.69
C ALA A 119 -6.86 -29.46 -2.92
N ALA A 120 -6.48 -29.81 -1.71
CA ALA A 120 -5.30 -29.22 -1.09
C ALA A 120 -4.11 -29.54 -2.01
N THR A 121 -3.83 -28.66 -2.96
CA THR A 121 -2.57 -28.71 -3.68
C THR A 121 -1.49 -28.59 -2.61
N SER A 122 -0.60 -29.56 -2.52
CA SER A 122 0.52 -29.50 -1.60
C SER A 122 1.43 -28.35 -2.05
N TYR A 123 1.18 -27.16 -1.51
CA TYR A 123 2.03 -26.02 -1.78
C TYR A 123 3.44 -26.30 -1.26
N LYS A 124 4.43 -26.05 -2.09
CA LYS A 124 5.85 -26.15 -1.71
C LYS A 124 6.29 -25.00 -0.77
N SER A 125 5.35 -24.23 -0.28
CA SER A 125 5.56 -23.06 0.58
C SER A 125 4.55 -23.03 1.73
N ALA A 126 4.95 -22.45 2.85
CA ALA A 126 4.10 -22.25 4.02
C ALA A 126 3.86 -20.74 4.26
N PHE A 127 2.63 -20.42 4.68
CA PHE A 127 2.27 -19.09 5.13
C PHE A 127 2.32 -19.08 6.66
N VAL A 128 3.32 -18.40 7.23
CA VAL A 128 3.64 -18.45 8.65
C VAL A 128 3.53 -17.07 9.26
N ARG A 129 2.87 -16.97 10.42
CA ARG A 129 2.91 -15.77 11.22
C ARG A 129 4.28 -15.69 11.88
N ILE A 130 4.94 -14.55 11.74
CA ILE A 130 6.27 -14.33 12.28
C ILE A 130 6.23 -13.34 13.46
N SER A 131 7.14 -13.57 14.41
CA SER A 131 7.47 -12.62 15.47
C SER A 131 8.50 -11.60 14.99
N LYS A 132 8.73 -10.58 15.81
CA LYS A 132 9.76 -9.56 15.54
C LYS A 132 11.17 -10.14 15.47
N ASP A 133 11.46 -11.17 16.28
CA ASP A 133 12.79 -11.77 16.34
C ASP A 133 13.04 -12.64 15.11
N GLU A 134 12.02 -13.39 14.66
CA GLU A 134 12.07 -14.21 13.45
C GLU A 134 12.21 -13.40 12.16
N LEU A 135 11.81 -12.10 12.17
CA LEU A 135 11.98 -11.23 11.00
C LEU A 135 13.43 -11.18 10.51
N TYR A 136 14.39 -11.28 11.43
CA TYR A 136 15.83 -11.21 11.12
C TYR A 136 16.46 -12.56 10.79
N ASP A 137 15.75 -13.67 10.97
CA ASP A 137 16.30 -15.02 10.80
C ASP A 137 16.21 -15.58 9.36
N PHE A 138 15.45 -14.89 8.48
CA PHE A 138 15.30 -15.38 7.11
C PHE A 138 16.57 -15.21 6.28
N LYS A 139 16.97 -16.29 5.60
CA LYS A 139 18.20 -16.34 4.79
C LYS A 139 18.17 -15.45 3.55
N SER A 140 17.00 -15.18 3.00
CA SER A 140 16.83 -14.41 1.76
C SER A 140 16.35 -12.96 2.02
N LYS A 141 17.07 -12.27 2.91
CA LYS A 141 16.76 -10.89 3.33
C LYS A 141 16.77 -9.84 2.20
N HIS A 142 17.24 -10.20 1.02
CA HIS A 142 17.48 -9.25 -0.06
C HIS A 142 16.32 -9.06 -1.04
N LEU A 143 15.24 -9.84 -0.94
CA LEU A 143 14.14 -9.78 -1.90
C LEU A 143 13.43 -8.42 -1.94
N TYR A 144 13.36 -7.72 -0.83
CA TYR A 144 12.72 -6.39 -0.80
C TYR A 144 13.59 -5.27 -1.34
N LEU A 145 14.92 -5.46 -1.37
CA LEU A 145 15.86 -4.41 -1.80
C LEU A 145 15.86 -4.20 -3.31
N TYR A 146 15.33 -5.17 -4.06
CA TYR A 146 15.25 -5.10 -5.52
C TYR A 146 13.87 -4.67 -6.04
N GLN A 147 12.91 -4.45 -5.14
CA GLN A 147 11.55 -4.02 -5.49
C GLN A 147 11.34 -2.55 -5.12
N THR A 148 10.66 -1.82 -5.98
CA THR A 148 10.23 -0.44 -5.67
C THR A 148 8.74 -0.45 -5.34
N PRO A 149 8.31 0.07 -4.19
CA PRO A 149 9.10 0.75 -3.16
C PRO A 149 9.99 -0.21 -2.35
N ILE A 150 11.20 0.25 -2.05
CA ILE A 150 12.17 -0.51 -1.26
C ILE A 150 11.70 -0.53 0.20
N LYS A 151 11.75 -1.71 0.81
CA LYS A 151 11.47 -1.91 2.23
C LYS A 151 12.59 -2.74 2.83
N SER A 152 13.06 -2.38 4.01
CA SER A 152 14.03 -3.13 4.78
C SER A 152 13.36 -3.88 5.93
N ASP A 153 14.10 -4.75 6.60
CA ASP A 153 13.65 -5.37 7.85
C ASP A 153 13.37 -4.30 8.91
N ILE A 154 14.21 -3.26 9.00
CA ILE A 154 14.03 -2.12 9.91
C ILE A 154 12.72 -1.39 9.58
N TYR A 155 12.45 -1.15 8.29
CA TYR A 155 11.18 -0.57 7.87
C TYR A 155 9.98 -1.41 8.31
N ILE A 156 10.01 -2.73 8.08
CA ILE A 156 8.93 -3.64 8.46
C ILE A 156 8.76 -3.65 9.98
N TYR A 157 9.86 -3.73 10.72
CA TYR A 157 9.85 -3.69 12.18
C TYR A 157 9.19 -2.40 12.70
N ASN A 158 9.70 -1.24 12.28
CA ASN A 158 9.21 0.04 12.80
C ASN A 158 7.77 0.33 12.38
N ARG A 159 7.39 -0.03 11.16
CA ARG A 159 6.05 0.24 10.64
C ARG A 159 4.98 -0.67 11.21
N TYR A 160 5.28 -1.94 11.43
CA TYR A 160 4.26 -2.94 11.77
C TYR A 160 4.42 -3.50 13.18
N PHE A 161 5.61 -3.95 13.58
CA PHE A 161 5.79 -4.50 14.92
C PHE A 161 5.83 -3.42 16.00
N ASN A 162 6.43 -2.28 15.72
CA ASN A 162 6.58 -1.17 16.66
C ASN A 162 5.58 -0.02 16.42
N HIS A 163 4.44 -0.31 15.78
CA HIS A 163 3.45 0.73 15.50
C HIS A 163 2.77 1.19 16.80
N PRO A 164 2.70 2.52 17.08
CA PRO A 164 2.28 3.04 18.38
C PRO A 164 0.79 2.84 18.68
N ILE A 165 -0.05 2.63 17.66
CA ILE A 165 -1.51 2.60 17.81
C ILE A 165 -2.08 1.22 17.42
N TYR A 166 -1.66 0.69 16.27
CA TYR A 166 -2.25 -0.53 15.72
C TYR A 166 -1.38 -1.75 16.02
N LYS A 167 -2.04 -2.86 16.34
CA LYS A 167 -1.39 -4.18 16.44
C LYS A 167 -1.54 -4.89 15.10
N TYR A 168 -0.42 -5.14 14.45
CA TYR A 168 -0.36 -5.88 13.20
C TYR A 168 0.07 -7.32 13.43
N HIS A 169 -0.43 -8.22 12.60
CA HIS A 169 0.08 -9.57 12.45
C HIS A 169 0.84 -9.63 11.13
N VAL A 170 2.12 -9.92 11.21
CA VAL A 170 2.99 -10.04 10.04
C VAL A 170 3.10 -11.51 9.69
N TYR A 171 2.95 -11.82 8.41
CA TYR A 171 3.05 -13.16 7.88
C TYR A 171 4.11 -13.21 6.80
N ALA A 172 4.85 -14.29 6.76
CA ALA A 172 5.82 -14.60 5.75
C ALA A 172 5.37 -15.78 4.90
N LEU A 173 5.56 -15.70 3.60
CA LEU A 173 5.48 -16.84 2.71
C LEU A 173 6.89 -17.42 2.59
N ILE A 174 7.08 -18.65 3.06
CA ILE A 174 8.38 -19.32 3.09
C ILE A 174 8.37 -20.58 2.22
N SER A 175 9.50 -20.85 1.56
CA SER A 175 9.73 -22.09 0.83
C SER A 175 10.01 -23.27 1.78
N LYS A 176 10.06 -24.49 1.24
CA LYS A 176 10.48 -25.69 2.00
C LYS A 176 11.89 -25.57 2.57
N ASP A 177 12.76 -24.81 1.90
CA ASP A 177 14.15 -24.59 2.31
C ASP A 177 14.31 -23.38 3.25
N ASN A 178 13.20 -22.92 3.83
CA ASN A 178 13.13 -21.77 4.74
C ASN A 178 13.63 -20.44 4.11
N ASN A 179 13.46 -20.30 2.79
CA ASN A 179 13.72 -19.03 2.12
C ASN A 179 12.44 -18.19 2.12
N LEU A 180 12.58 -16.91 2.42
CA LEU A 180 11.50 -15.95 2.32
C LEU A 180 11.13 -15.74 0.84
N ILE A 181 9.83 -15.87 0.53
CA ILE A 181 9.28 -15.62 -0.81
C ILE A 181 8.55 -14.27 -0.83
N ALA A 182 7.80 -13.95 0.23
CA ALA A 182 7.06 -12.69 0.41
C ALA A 182 6.78 -12.42 1.89
#